data_6961022d972141d19a4e73cfc8bd06b8
#
_entry.id   6961022d972141d19a4e73cfc8bd06b8
#
_cell.length_a   1.000
_cell.length_b   1.000
_cell.length_c   1.000
_cell.angle_alpha   90.00
_cell.angle_beta   90.00
_cell.angle_gamma   90.00
#
_symmetry.space_group_name_H-M   'P 1'
#
loop_
_entity.id
_entity.type
_entity.pdbx_description
1 polymer ?
#
loop_
_entity_poly.entity_id
_entity_poly.type
_entity_poly.pdbx_seq_one_letter_code
_entity_poly.pdbx_strand_id
1 'polypeptide(L)' 'MAKALHISQARKILASGKPCNLRILDRKGQVLVLHNCVGLRYDFYKGVRRIKLLESREIRQIRDCLILEINDLEVYL' A
#
# COMPACT_ATOMS: atom_id res chain seq x y z
N MET A 1 6.00 -21.40 3.89
CA MET A 1 4.96 -21.25 2.88
C MET A 1 4.74 -19.78 2.56
N ALA A 2 4.77 -19.42 1.31
CA ALA A 2 4.39 -18.08 0.90
C ALA A 2 2.90 -17.87 1.16
N LYS A 3 2.57 -16.86 1.91
CA LYS A 3 1.18 -16.46 2.12
C LYS A 3 0.84 -15.32 1.18
N ALA A 4 -0.36 -15.35 0.65
CA ALA A 4 -0.82 -14.30 -0.27
C ALA A 4 -2.15 -13.74 0.21
N LEU A 5 -2.37 -12.46 -0.09
CA LEU A 5 -3.60 -11.76 0.24
C LEU A 5 -4.27 -11.28 -1.05
N HIS A 6 -5.57 -11.42 -1.12
CA HIS A 6 -6.33 -10.76 -2.17
C HIS A 6 -6.30 -9.24 -1.95
N ILE A 7 -6.34 -8.48 -3.04
CA ILE A 7 -6.28 -7.02 -2.97
C ILE A 7 -7.37 -6.43 -2.05
N SER A 8 -8.51 -7.07 -1.97
CA SER A 8 -9.59 -6.61 -1.08
C SER A 8 -9.19 -6.67 0.40
N GLN A 9 -8.40 -7.67 0.79
CA GLN A 9 -7.89 -7.80 2.15
C GLN A 9 -6.80 -6.77 2.43
N ALA A 10 -5.94 -6.50 1.43
CA ALA A 10 -4.93 -5.46 1.56
C ALA A 10 -5.58 -4.09 1.77
N ARG A 11 -6.67 -3.81 1.03
CA ARG A 11 -7.43 -2.57 1.20
C ARG A 11 -8.00 -2.44 2.61
N LYS A 12 -8.48 -3.53 3.19
CA LYS A 12 -8.99 -3.53 4.57
C LYS A 12 -7.89 -3.21 5.57
N ILE A 13 -6.70 -3.76 5.39
CA ILE A 13 -5.56 -3.46 6.26
C ILE A 13 -5.22 -1.98 6.19
N LEU A 14 -5.15 -1.41 4.98
CA LEU A 14 -4.87 0.00 4.80
C LEU A 14 -5.97 0.89 5.38
N ALA A 15 -7.22 0.48 5.24
CA ALA A 15 -8.36 1.23 5.78
C ALA A 15 -8.44 1.19 7.31
N SER A 16 -7.80 0.21 7.94
CA SER A 16 -7.82 0.09 9.40
C SER A 16 -7.00 1.17 10.11
N GLY A 17 -6.12 1.86 9.39
CA GLY A 17 -5.26 2.89 9.97
C GLY A 17 -4.07 2.34 10.76
N LYS A 18 -3.86 1.04 10.74
CA LYS A 18 -2.71 0.44 11.43
C LYS A 18 -1.44 0.58 10.59
N PRO A 19 -0.28 0.82 11.22
CA PRO A 19 0.98 0.86 10.49
C PRO A 19 1.28 -0.45 9.79
N CYS A 20 1.79 -0.36 8.57
CA CYS A 20 2.15 -1.53 7.77
C CYS A 20 3.35 -1.22 6.88
N ASN A 21 3.97 -2.27 6.35
CA ASN A 21 5.04 -2.16 5.38
C ASN A 21 4.50 -2.50 4.01
N LEU A 22 4.88 -1.73 3.00
CA LEU A 22 4.39 -1.92 1.64
C LEU A 22 5.55 -2.06 0.67
N ARG A 23 5.36 -2.89 -0.33
CA ARG A 23 6.20 -2.93 -1.53
C ARG A 23 5.31 -2.63 -2.71
N ILE A 24 5.62 -1.56 -3.43
CA ILE A 24 4.79 -1.07 -4.52
C ILE A 24 5.62 -0.80 -5.76
N LEU A 25 4.93 -0.68 -6.90
CA LEU A 25 5.55 -0.16 -8.13
C LEU A 25 5.24 1.33 -8.25
N ASP A 26 6.26 2.11 -8.63
CA ASP A 26 6.05 3.52 -8.92
C ASP A 26 5.65 3.73 -10.39
N ARG A 27 5.50 4.99 -10.79
CA ARG A 27 5.11 5.33 -12.16
C ARG A 27 6.16 4.92 -13.19
N LYS A 28 7.40 4.79 -12.78
CA LYS A 28 8.51 4.42 -13.66
C LYS A 28 8.72 2.92 -13.72
N GLY A 29 7.90 2.14 -13.01
CA GLY A 29 8.02 0.70 -12.94
C GLY A 29 9.07 0.21 -11.97
N GLN A 30 9.57 1.09 -11.11
CA GLN A 30 10.55 0.73 -10.09
C GLN A 30 9.85 0.25 -8.82
N VAL A 31 10.46 -0.70 -8.13
CA VAL A 31 9.94 -1.20 -6.87
C VAL A 31 10.37 -0.25 -5.75
N LEU A 32 9.39 0.24 -5.00
CA LEU A 32 9.63 1.04 -3.81
C LEU A 32 9.22 0.25 -2.58
N VAL A 33 10.07 0.27 -1.56
CA VAL A 33 9.77 -0.34 -0.26
C VAL A 33 9.47 0.78 0.72
N LEU A 34 8.25 0.75 1.29
CA LEU A 34 7.78 1.76 2.23
C LEU A 34 7.58 1.10 3.58
N HIS A 35 8.31 1.57 4.59
CA HIS A 35 8.23 1.03 5.93
C HIS A 35 7.40 1.93 6.83
N ASN A 36 6.64 1.30 7.73
CA ASN A 36 5.92 1.97 8.80
C ASN A 36 5.02 3.08 8.27
N CYS A 37 4.12 2.71 7.37
CA CYS A 37 3.18 3.65 6.75
C CYS A 37 1.74 3.30 7.13
N VAL A 38 0.87 4.31 7.07
CA VAL A 38 -0.56 4.14 7.34
C VAL A 38 -1.38 4.57 6.13
N GLY A 39 -2.47 3.85 5.89
CA GLY A 39 -3.41 4.22 4.85
C GLY A 39 -4.25 5.43 5.27
N LEU A 40 -4.37 6.39 4.38
CA LEU A 40 -5.24 7.53 4.55
C LEU A 40 -6.46 7.35 3.63
N ARG A 41 -6.96 8.45 3.10
CA ARG A 41 -8.17 8.44 2.28
C ARG A 41 -7.94 7.84 0.89
N TYR A 42 -8.89 7.05 0.42
CA TYR A 42 -8.93 6.55 -0.95
C TYR A 42 -9.78 7.46 -1.82
N ASP A 43 -9.25 7.84 -2.97
CA ASP A 43 -9.97 8.67 -3.94
C ASP A 43 -10.51 7.78 -5.06
N PHE A 44 -11.81 7.53 -5.05
CA PHE A 44 -12.46 6.66 -6.03
C PHE A 44 -12.41 7.22 -7.45
N TYR A 45 -12.42 8.53 -7.60
CA TYR A 45 -12.42 9.15 -8.91
C TYR A 45 -11.08 9.02 -9.61
N LYS A 46 -10.00 9.14 -8.87
CA LYS A 46 -8.65 9.03 -9.41
C LYS A 46 -8.08 7.61 -9.29
N GLY A 47 -8.71 6.75 -8.50
CA GLY A 47 -8.21 5.42 -8.24
C GLY A 47 -6.90 5.40 -7.48
N VAL A 48 -6.67 6.41 -6.64
CA VAL A 48 -5.43 6.51 -5.86
C VAL A 48 -5.74 6.54 -4.37
N ARG A 49 -4.79 6.03 -3.61
CA ARG A 49 -4.86 6.04 -2.15
C ARG A 49 -3.72 6.90 -1.63
N ARG A 50 -4.00 7.71 -0.64
CA ARG A 50 -2.97 8.43 0.08
C ARG A 50 -2.48 7.59 1.23
N ILE A 51 -1.17 7.55 1.39
CA ILE A 51 -0.52 6.90 2.53
C ILE A 51 0.42 7.89 3.18
N LYS A 52 0.60 7.73 4.49
CA LYS A 52 1.52 8.57 5.25
C LYS A 52 2.66 7.70 5.76
N LEU A 53 3.89 8.12 5.48
CA LEU A 53 5.09 7.50 6.04
C LEU A 53 5.32 8.09 7.42
N LEU A 54 5.26 7.25 8.46
CA LEU A 54 5.31 7.75 9.83
C LEU A 54 6.68 8.32 10.21
N GLU A 55 7.75 7.75 9.67
CA GLU A 55 9.10 8.20 10.00
C GLU A 55 9.42 9.57 9.41
N SER A 56 9.15 9.76 8.12
CA SER A 56 9.44 11.01 7.42
C SER A 56 8.28 11.99 7.44
N ARG A 57 7.08 11.53 7.82
CA ARG A 57 5.83 12.29 7.78
C ARG A 57 5.43 12.72 6.37
N GLU A 58 5.99 12.08 5.35
CA GLU A 58 5.61 12.34 3.97
C GLU A 58 4.28 11.67 3.63
N ILE A 59 3.52 12.32 2.77
CA ILE A 59 2.29 11.76 2.23
C ILE A 59 2.57 11.40 0.77
N ARG A 60 2.27 10.16 0.39
CA ARG A 60 2.43 9.69 -0.98
C ARG A 60 1.11 9.19 -1.51
N GLN A 61 0.92 9.33 -2.83
CA GLN A 61 -0.21 8.75 -3.52
C GLN A 61 0.22 7.47 -4.22
N ILE A 62 -0.54 6.40 -3.99
CA ILE A 62 -0.28 5.12 -4.63
C ILE A 62 -1.57 4.59 -5.25
N ARG A 63 -1.43 3.67 -6.20
CA ARG A 63 -2.57 2.94 -6.75
C ARG A 63 -2.61 1.57 -6.12
N ASP A 64 -3.79 1.17 -5.64
CA ASP A 64 -3.93 -0.14 -4.97
C ASP A 64 -3.51 -1.29 -5.86
N CYS A 65 -3.76 -1.21 -7.16
CA CYS A 65 -3.37 -2.27 -8.10
C CYS A 65 -1.87 -2.41 -8.29
N LEU A 66 -1.08 -1.45 -7.83
CA LEU A 66 0.38 -1.50 -7.91
C LEU A 66 1.03 -1.97 -6.60
N ILE A 67 0.24 -2.35 -5.60
CA ILE A 67 0.77 -2.93 -4.38
C ILE A 67 1.20 -4.37 -4.65
N LEU A 68 2.47 -4.66 -4.46
CA LEU A 68 3.04 -5.99 -4.67
C LEU A 68 2.99 -6.83 -3.41
N GLU A 69 3.32 -6.23 -2.27
CA GLU A 69 3.34 -6.92 -0.98
C GLU A 69 2.87 -5.96 0.12
N ILE A 70 2.25 -6.53 1.15
CA ILE A 70 1.91 -5.82 2.38
C ILE A 70 2.27 -6.71 3.55
N ASN A 71 3.06 -6.18 4.50
CA ASN A 71 3.57 -6.93 5.66
C ASN A 71 4.19 -8.27 5.27
N ASP A 72 5.00 -8.27 4.18
CA ASP A 72 5.68 -9.43 3.62
C ASP A 72 4.75 -10.50 3.02
N LEU A 73 3.49 -10.16 2.81
CA LEU A 73 2.52 -11.02 2.14
C LEU A 73 2.32 -10.54 0.71
N GLU A 74 2.38 -11.44 -0.26
CA GLU A 74 2.11 -11.10 -1.65
C GLU A 74 0.65 -10.69 -1.83
N VAL A 75 0.42 -9.66 -2.63
CA VAL A 75 -0.93 -9.18 -2.95
C VAL A 75 -1.27 -9.58 -4.38
N TYR A 76 -2.42 -10.19 -4.56
CA TYR A 76 -2.92 -10.54 -5.90
C TYR A 76 -4.28 -9.91 -6.17
N LEU A 77 -4.56 -9.74 -7.44
CA LEU A 77 -5.81 -9.13 -7.92
C LEU A 77 -6.93 -10.14 -8.14
#